data_c055207a46447e573d4afb4fcc206758
#
_entry.id   c055207a46447e573d4afb4fcc206758
#
_cell.length_a   1.000
_cell.length_b   1.000
_cell.length_c   1.000
_cell.angle_alpha   90.00
_cell.angle_beta   90.00
_cell.angle_gamma   90.00
#
_symmetry.space_group_name_H-M   'P 1'
#
loop_
_entity.id
_entity.type
_entity.pdbx_description
1 polymer ?
#
loop_
_entity_poly.entity_id
_entity_poly.type
_entity_poly.pdbx_seq_one_letter_code
_entity_poly.pdbx_strand_id
1 'polypeptide(L)'
;MYHYAPREHALEQRCVLSKAAWSTLAEGLPASAFLVGLTSVHWREAWKYGERAYRYCQHDAGHALGALCFAAAALGWRVALLSVLSDTEVAGLLGVDRATDFTGVEPEHPDLIATVVTNTATATQPTLTECAVANVRASHWAGKANRLSPDRVDWAEIAAVEEAAVKPPTAPLPLLDSAAISPRALEPPRDLPRAAAIIRQRRSAVDMDARTGLSRDAFFGMLARTLPDRPHPPWTAIDFPPESSCACSCTGSRSFHPASTFSCAMRPGSTPSVPPVTIGSPGGTSSRAACPSTP
;
A
#
# COMPACT_ATOMS: atom_id res chain seq x y z
N MET A 1 7.75 19.31 10.83
CA MET A 1 7.70 18.10 9.98
C MET A 1 9.11 17.61 9.73
N TYR A 2 9.29 16.31 9.63
CA TYR A 2 10.60 15.68 9.50
C TYR A 2 10.60 14.65 8.38
N HIS A 3 11.70 14.57 7.64
CA HIS A 3 12.02 13.47 6.76
C HIS A 3 12.86 12.46 7.54
N TYR A 4 12.55 11.17 7.41
CA TYR A 4 13.39 10.11 7.98
C TYR A 4 14.49 9.73 7.01
N ALA A 5 15.73 9.98 7.41
CA ALA A 5 16.94 9.62 6.66
C ALA A 5 17.41 8.21 7.09
N PRO A 6 17.11 7.15 6.32
CA PRO A 6 17.33 5.77 6.77
C PRO A 6 18.82 5.39 6.86
N ARG A 7 19.67 6.02 6.08
CA ARG A 7 21.11 5.76 6.09
C ARG A 7 21.78 6.23 7.38
N GLU A 8 21.39 7.42 7.83
CA GLU A 8 21.90 8.07 9.04
C GLU A 8 21.08 7.68 10.28
N HIS A 9 19.95 7.02 10.10
CA HIS A 9 18.95 6.74 11.13
C HIS A 9 18.58 8.01 11.91
N ALA A 10 18.28 9.07 11.18
CA ALA A 10 18.05 10.41 11.71
C ALA A 10 16.77 11.03 11.16
N LEU A 11 16.32 12.09 11.83
CA LEU A 11 15.19 12.92 11.40
C LEU A 11 15.71 14.27 10.92
N GLU A 12 15.50 14.58 9.65
CA GLU A 12 15.81 15.88 9.05
C GLU A 12 14.60 16.79 9.16
N GLN A 13 14.77 17.95 9.79
CA GLN A 13 13.68 18.92 9.89
C GLN A 13 13.44 19.60 8.55
N ARG A 14 12.28 19.35 7.95
CA ARG A 14 11.89 19.87 6.64
C ARG A 14 10.97 21.08 6.72
N CYS A 15 10.10 21.13 7.74
CA CYS A 15 9.15 22.20 7.91
C CYS A 15 8.94 22.54 9.39
N VAL A 16 8.87 23.83 9.68
CA VAL A 16 8.51 24.37 11.00
C VAL A 16 7.17 25.06 10.88
N LEU A 17 6.17 24.53 11.58
CA LEU A 17 4.83 25.12 11.65
C LEU A 17 4.80 26.25 12.70
N SER A 18 4.12 27.34 12.38
CA SER A 18 3.74 28.32 13.39
C SER A 18 2.77 27.70 14.42
N LYS A 19 2.64 28.33 15.57
CA LYS A 19 1.67 27.88 16.60
C LYS A 19 0.24 27.84 16.03
N ALA A 20 -0.14 28.82 15.23
CA ALA A 20 -1.46 28.88 14.60
C ALA A 20 -1.65 27.74 13.59
N ALA A 21 -0.67 27.51 12.69
CA ALA A 21 -0.72 26.41 11.72
C ALA A 21 -0.78 25.04 12.40
N TRP A 22 -0.02 24.87 13.48
CA TRP A 22 -0.09 23.64 14.28
C TRP A 22 -1.45 23.45 14.95
N SER A 23 -2.05 24.51 15.54
CA SER A 23 -3.38 24.41 16.15
C SER A 23 -4.43 23.97 15.14
N THR A 24 -4.46 24.60 13.95
CA THR A 24 -5.42 24.23 12.89
C THR A 24 -5.22 22.79 12.41
N LEU A 25 -3.98 22.34 12.26
CA LEU A 25 -3.68 20.96 11.88
C LEU A 25 -4.13 19.96 12.97
N ALA A 26 -3.88 20.31 14.23
CA ALA A 26 -4.16 19.45 15.38
C ALA A 26 -5.66 19.31 15.70
N GLU A 27 -6.49 20.29 15.32
CA GLU A 27 -7.95 20.24 15.52
C GLU A 27 -8.60 19.02 14.85
N GLY A 28 -8.07 18.57 13.71
CA GLY A 28 -8.57 17.41 12.97
C GLY A 28 -7.95 16.06 13.39
N LEU A 29 -7.05 16.07 14.39
CA LEU A 29 -6.32 14.88 14.79
C LEU A 29 -6.60 14.51 16.25
N PRO A 30 -6.67 13.21 16.59
CA PRO A 30 -6.66 12.78 17.97
C PRO A 30 -5.42 13.31 18.73
N ALA A 31 -5.56 13.73 19.97
CA ALA A 31 -4.47 14.32 20.76
C ALA A 31 -3.22 13.45 20.88
N SER A 32 -3.37 12.13 20.75
CA SER A 32 -2.29 11.15 20.81
C SER A 32 -1.86 10.65 19.41
N ALA A 33 -2.09 11.45 18.37
CA ALA A 33 -1.80 11.07 17.01
C ALA A 33 -0.58 11.80 16.41
N PHE A 34 0.05 11.16 15.43
CA PHE A 34 0.99 11.80 14.52
C PHE A 34 0.73 11.35 13.10
N LEU A 35 1.22 12.11 12.13
CA LEU A 35 1.09 11.81 10.71
C LEU A 35 2.35 11.13 10.18
N VAL A 36 2.15 10.17 9.28
CA VAL A 36 3.19 9.54 8.48
C VAL A 36 2.81 9.73 7.02
N GLY A 37 3.68 10.34 6.23
CA GLY A 37 3.53 10.49 4.79
C GLY A 37 4.50 9.61 4.04
N LEU A 38 4.09 9.14 2.88
CA LEU A 38 4.93 8.40 1.93
C LEU A 38 4.93 9.12 0.59
N THR A 39 6.09 9.10 -0.05
CA THR A 39 6.34 9.65 -1.37
C THR A 39 7.18 8.69 -2.18
N SER A 40 7.04 8.73 -3.50
CA SER A 40 7.81 7.92 -4.43
C SER A 40 8.67 8.78 -5.36
N VAL A 41 9.88 8.31 -5.62
CA VAL A 41 10.71 8.79 -6.71
C VAL A 41 10.73 7.71 -7.79
N HIS A 42 9.95 7.86 -8.83
CA HIS A 42 9.74 6.81 -9.85
C HIS A 42 11.04 6.36 -10.50
N TRP A 43 12.02 7.24 -10.65
CA TRP A 43 13.34 6.88 -11.18
C TRP A 43 14.06 5.79 -10.38
N ARG A 44 13.82 5.69 -9.08
CA ARG A 44 14.41 4.64 -8.21
C ARG A 44 14.06 3.23 -8.68
N GLU A 45 12.95 3.08 -9.37
CA GLU A 45 12.49 1.83 -9.95
C GLU A 45 12.65 1.79 -11.47
N ALA A 46 12.52 2.96 -12.16
CA ALA A 46 12.51 3.04 -13.62
C ALA A 46 13.85 2.65 -14.27
N TRP A 47 14.99 2.91 -13.63
CA TRP A 47 16.29 2.49 -14.13
C TRP A 47 16.38 0.96 -14.31
N LYS A 48 15.58 0.19 -13.57
CA LYS A 48 15.55 -1.28 -13.60
C LYS A 48 14.34 -1.84 -14.35
N TYR A 49 13.18 -1.21 -14.19
CA TYR A 49 11.89 -1.76 -14.64
C TYR A 49 11.25 -0.96 -15.78
N GLY A 50 11.87 0.16 -16.22
CA GLY A 50 11.34 1.03 -17.25
C GLY A 50 9.99 1.62 -16.88
N GLU A 51 9.08 1.70 -17.82
CA GLU A 51 7.72 2.23 -17.64
C GLU A 51 6.90 1.53 -16.54
N ARG A 52 7.18 0.26 -16.23
CA ARG A 52 6.51 -0.48 -15.18
C ARG A 52 6.79 0.05 -13.77
N ALA A 53 7.76 0.95 -13.62
CA ALA A 53 8.15 1.53 -12.35
C ALA A 53 6.99 2.20 -11.62
N TYR A 54 6.11 2.91 -12.34
CA TYR A 54 4.90 3.50 -11.75
C TYR A 54 4.10 2.47 -10.95
N ARG A 55 3.79 1.34 -11.58
CA ARG A 55 3.05 0.25 -10.92
C ARG A 55 3.79 -0.33 -9.72
N TYR A 56 5.12 -0.48 -9.80
CA TYR A 56 5.92 -0.99 -8.68
C TYR A 56 5.91 -0.03 -7.51
N CYS A 57 6.03 1.28 -7.74
CA CYS A 57 5.91 2.29 -6.67
C CYS A 57 4.55 2.21 -5.97
N GLN A 58 3.44 2.02 -6.71
CA GLN A 58 2.12 1.85 -6.10
C GLN A 58 2.02 0.58 -5.24
N HIS A 59 2.64 -0.53 -5.67
CA HIS A 59 2.73 -1.74 -4.85
C HIS A 59 3.59 -1.51 -3.59
N ASP A 60 4.68 -0.78 -3.73
CA ASP A 60 5.59 -0.49 -2.62
C ASP A 60 4.97 0.47 -1.60
N ALA A 61 4.18 1.45 -2.04
CA ALA A 61 3.38 2.29 -1.15
C ALA A 61 2.39 1.43 -0.33
N GLY A 62 1.71 0.46 -0.97
CA GLY A 62 0.85 -0.51 -0.29
C GLY A 62 1.60 -1.40 0.71
N HIS A 63 2.79 -1.89 0.36
CA HIS A 63 3.66 -2.66 1.26
C HIS A 63 4.12 -1.82 2.45
N ALA A 64 4.50 -0.56 2.22
CA ALA A 64 4.94 0.34 3.28
C ALA A 64 3.80 0.66 4.26
N LEU A 65 2.58 0.92 3.74
CA LEU A 65 1.39 1.07 4.58
C LEU A 65 1.11 -0.19 5.39
N GLY A 66 1.19 -1.38 4.77
CA GLY A 66 1.05 -2.65 5.45
C GLY A 66 2.08 -2.83 6.56
N ALA A 67 3.36 -2.53 6.30
CA ALA A 67 4.42 -2.60 7.29
C ALA A 67 4.18 -1.63 8.47
N LEU A 68 3.73 -0.40 8.18
CA LEU A 68 3.34 0.59 9.19
C LEU A 68 2.20 0.05 10.08
N CYS A 69 1.17 -0.55 9.48
CA CYS A 69 0.04 -1.13 10.21
C CYS A 69 0.46 -2.27 11.14
N PHE A 70 1.32 -3.19 10.67
CA PHE A 70 1.84 -4.28 11.51
C PHE A 70 2.74 -3.77 12.63
N ALA A 71 3.61 -2.79 12.35
CA ALA A 71 4.47 -2.18 13.36
C ALA A 71 3.65 -1.46 14.44
N ALA A 72 2.65 -0.67 14.03
CA ALA A 72 1.74 0.01 14.93
C ALA A 72 0.96 -0.99 15.80
N ALA A 73 0.39 -2.03 15.20
CA ALA A 73 -0.34 -3.07 15.93
C ALA A 73 0.52 -3.79 16.97
N ALA A 74 1.80 -4.04 16.66
CA ALA A 74 2.75 -4.64 17.61
C ALA A 74 3.03 -3.75 18.82
N LEU A 75 2.77 -2.43 18.70
CA LEU A 75 2.87 -1.44 19.80
C LEU A 75 1.51 -1.14 20.47
N GLY A 76 0.43 -1.80 20.03
CA GLY A 76 -0.92 -1.49 20.49
C GLY A 76 -1.50 -0.19 19.91
N TRP A 77 -0.94 0.31 18.81
CA TRP A 77 -1.35 1.53 18.14
C TRP A 77 -2.24 1.21 16.93
N ARG A 78 -2.91 2.22 16.41
CA ARG A 78 -3.79 2.11 15.26
C ARG A 78 -3.35 3.05 14.14
N VAL A 79 -3.50 2.60 12.90
CA VAL A 79 -3.26 3.38 11.70
C VAL A 79 -4.60 3.65 11.01
N ALA A 80 -4.76 4.85 10.46
CA ALA A 80 -5.86 5.21 9.58
C ALA A 80 -5.32 5.99 8.38
N LEU A 81 -5.62 5.53 7.17
CA LEU A 81 -5.29 6.22 5.93
C LEU A 81 -6.21 7.45 5.78
N LEU A 82 -5.64 8.58 5.39
CA LEU A 82 -6.40 9.78 5.06
C LEU A 82 -6.79 9.75 3.57
N SER A 83 -7.64 8.80 3.21
CA SER A 83 -8.01 8.48 1.82
C SER A 83 -8.79 9.57 1.09
N VAL A 84 -9.38 10.51 1.84
CA VAL A 84 -10.17 11.62 1.27
C VAL A 84 -9.32 12.72 0.63
N LEU A 85 -8.05 12.82 1.03
CA LEU A 85 -7.14 13.84 0.51
C LEU A 85 -6.85 13.61 -0.97
N SER A 86 -6.78 14.70 -1.72
CA SER A 86 -6.25 14.71 -3.09
C SER A 86 -4.73 14.60 -3.10
N ASP A 87 -4.16 14.18 -4.24
CA ASP A 87 -2.70 14.15 -4.40
C ASP A 87 -2.09 15.55 -4.24
N THR A 88 -2.81 16.60 -4.65
CA THR A 88 -2.38 17.99 -4.45
C THR A 88 -2.30 18.37 -2.97
N GLU A 89 -3.25 17.91 -2.15
CA GLU A 89 -3.23 18.15 -0.71
C GLU A 89 -2.13 17.33 -0.03
N VAL A 90 -1.95 16.08 -0.43
CA VAL A 90 -0.84 15.23 0.06
C VAL A 90 0.50 15.86 -0.31
N ALA A 91 0.69 16.30 -1.55
CA ALA A 91 1.90 16.99 -2.00
C ALA A 91 2.19 18.25 -1.17
N GLY A 92 1.15 19.06 -0.90
CA GLY A 92 1.28 20.26 -0.09
C GLY A 92 1.63 19.99 1.36
N LEU A 93 1.09 18.93 1.95
CA LEU A 93 1.41 18.50 3.31
C LEU A 93 2.83 17.94 3.43
N LEU A 94 3.35 17.28 2.38
CA LEU A 94 4.69 16.69 2.37
C LEU A 94 5.76 17.62 1.79
N GLY A 95 5.35 18.74 1.16
CA GLY A 95 6.24 19.75 0.57
C GLY A 95 6.87 19.28 -0.74
N VAL A 96 6.30 18.29 -1.42
CA VAL A 96 6.79 17.80 -2.72
C VAL A 96 6.23 18.61 -3.91
N ASP A 97 5.30 19.52 -3.68
CA ASP A 97 4.80 20.50 -4.65
C ASP A 97 5.71 21.73 -4.79
N ARG A 98 6.83 21.79 -4.11
CA ARG A 98 7.77 22.90 -4.05
C ARG A 98 8.84 22.78 -5.16
N ALA A 99 8.47 23.15 -6.38
CA ALA A 99 9.31 22.96 -7.57
C ALA A 99 10.77 23.45 -7.40
N THR A 100 11.00 24.52 -6.61
CA THR A 100 12.35 25.05 -6.35
C THR A 100 13.23 24.09 -5.56
N ASP A 101 12.64 23.20 -4.76
CA ASP A 101 13.37 22.24 -3.93
C ASP A 101 13.82 21.02 -4.74
N PHE A 102 13.26 20.86 -5.95
CA PHE A 102 13.54 19.74 -6.87
C PHE A 102 14.23 20.19 -8.18
N THR A 103 14.82 21.39 -8.20
CA THR A 103 15.50 21.91 -9.40
C THR A 103 16.73 21.08 -9.73
N GLY A 104 16.74 20.44 -10.90
CA GLY A 104 17.89 19.65 -11.41
C GLY A 104 18.06 18.28 -10.74
N VAL A 105 17.05 17.82 -10.04
CA VAL A 105 16.99 16.49 -9.41
C VAL A 105 15.74 15.72 -9.84
N GLU A 106 15.64 14.48 -9.44
CA GLU A 106 14.47 13.64 -9.72
C GLU A 106 13.23 14.21 -9.02
N PRO A 107 12.06 14.23 -9.70
CA PRO A 107 10.82 14.60 -9.04
C PRO A 107 10.41 13.56 -8.00
N GLU A 108 9.75 14.03 -6.97
CA GLU A 108 9.16 13.22 -5.90
C GLU A 108 7.66 13.39 -5.92
N HIS A 109 6.94 12.29 -5.86
CA HIS A 109 5.49 12.22 -6.05
C HIS A 109 4.79 11.81 -4.75
N PRO A 110 3.64 12.41 -4.42
CA PRO A 110 2.88 12.06 -3.23
C PRO A 110 2.22 10.69 -3.40
N ASP A 111 2.36 9.80 -2.41
CA ASP A 111 1.64 8.52 -2.40
C ASP A 111 0.46 8.57 -1.41
N LEU A 112 0.73 8.82 -0.15
CA LEU A 112 -0.31 8.80 0.88
C LEU A 112 0.10 9.52 2.17
N ILE A 113 -0.92 9.82 2.98
CA ILE A 113 -0.76 10.20 4.38
C ILE A 113 -1.61 9.28 5.25
N ALA A 114 -1.02 8.78 6.32
CA ALA A 114 -1.70 8.01 7.34
C ALA A 114 -1.54 8.67 8.71
N THR A 115 -2.57 8.54 9.54
CA THR A 115 -2.53 8.92 10.94
C THR A 115 -2.18 7.70 11.78
N VAL A 116 -1.24 7.85 12.68
CA VAL A 116 -0.91 6.85 13.70
C VAL A 116 -1.41 7.33 15.05
N VAL A 117 -2.31 6.58 15.66
CA VAL A 117 -2.93 6.91 16.95
C VAL A 117 -2.36 6.00 18.03
N THR A 118 -1.67 6.59 19.00
CA THR A 118 -0.97 5.84 20.06
C THR A 118 -1.86 5.49 21.26
N ASN A 119 -2.98 6.22 21.43
CA ASN A 119 -3.99 5.89 22.41
C ASN A 119 -5.31 5.51 21.71
N THR A 120 -5.62 4.23 21.71
CA THR A 120 -6.78 3.68 20.97
C THR A 120 -8.12 3.86 21.70
N ALA A 121 -8.15 4.47 22.88
CA ALA A 121 -9.38 4.76 23.62
C ALA A 121 -10.25 5.84 22.94
N THR A 122 -9.70 6.62 22.02
CA THR A 122 -10.41 7.66 21.27
C THR A 122 -10.84 7.13 19.90
N ALA A 123 -12.15 7.12 19.66
CA ALA A 123 -12.76 6.61 18.41
C ALA A 123 -12.86 7.67 17.30
N THR A 124 -12.23 8.84 17.44
CA THR A 124 -12.33 9.93 16.47
C THR A 124 -11.62 9.56 15.16
N GLN A 125 -12.32 9.67 14.05
CA GLN A 125 -11.72 9.57 12.71
C GLN A 125 -10.90 10.84 12.45
N PRO A 126 -9.64 10.71 12.05
CA PRO A 126 -8.82 11.87 11.72
C PRO A 126 -9.31 12.51 10.43
N THR A 127 -9.41 13.84 10.45
CA THR A 127 -9.78 14.63 9.26
C THR A 127 -8.87 15.83 9.16
N LEU A 128 -8.52 16.23 7.95
CA LEU A 128 -7.77 17.47 7.71
C LEU A 128 -8.60 18.40 6.84
N THR A 129 -8.64 19.67 7.24
CA THR A 129 -9.33 20.71 6.48
C THR A 129 -8.41 21.31 5.42
N GLU A 130 -8.99 21.84 4.35
CA GLU A 130 -8.23 22.61 3.33
C GLU A 130 -7.40 23.73 3.96
N CYS A 131 -7.95 24.39 4.99
CA CYS A 131 -7.24 25.43 5.74
C CYS A 131 -5.99 24.87 6.46
N ALA A 132 -6.06 23.68 7.05
CA ALA A 132 -4.91 23.03 7.66
C ALA A 132 -3.82 22.74 6.63
N VAL A 133 -4.19 22.20 5.47
CA VAL A 133 -3.27 21.95 4.35
C VAL A 133 -2.63 23.25 3.85
N ALA A 134 -3.42 24.29 3.61
CA ALA A 134 -2.93 25.60 3.16
C ALA A 134 -1.94 26.23 4.16
N ASN A 135 -2.22 26.13 5.45
CA ASN A 135 -1.33 26.61 6.51
C ASN A 135 0.01 25.87 6.57
N VAL A 136 0.00 24.54 6.35
CA VAL A 136 1.23 23.75 6.25
C VAL A 136 2.03 24.15 5.03
N ARG A 137 1.42 24.28 3.86
CA ARG A 137 2.09 24.74 2.61
C ARG A 137 2.74 26.13 2.78
N ALA A 138 2.09 27.03 3.46
CA ALA A 138 2.56 28.40 3.71
C ALA A 138 3.61 28.48 4.85
N SER A 139 3.92 27.38 5.53
CA SER A 139 4.87 27.37 6.64
C SER A 139 6.32 27.47 6.16
N HIS A 140 7.26 27.56 7.12
CA HIS A 140 8.67 27.67 6.80
C HIS A 140 9.27 26.29 6.47
N TRP A 141 9.65 26.14 5.20
CA TRP A 141 10.31 24.93 4.69
C TRP A 141 11.80 25.12 4.52
N ALA A 142 12.58 24.08 4.76
CA ALA A 142 14.03 24.06 4.65
C ALA A 142 14.53 22.85 3.87
N GLY A 143 15.72 22.99 3.30
CA GLY A 143 16.40 21.94 2.55
C GLY A 143 15.90 21.81 1.11
N LYS A 144 16.62 20.99 0.35
CA LYS A 144 16.35 20.65 -1.05
C LYS A 144 16.51 19.16 -1.24
N ALA A 145 15.86 18.63 -2.26
CA ALA A 145 16.00 17.21 -2.62
C ALA A 145 17.42 16.89 -3.11
N ASN A 146 17.89 15.70 -2.79
CA ASN A 146 19.16 15.17 -3.27
C ASN A 146 19.03 14.68 -4.72
N ARG A 147 20.05 14.89 -5.53
CA ARG A 147 20.16 14.19 -6.80
C ARG A 147 20.52 12.72 -6.54
N LEU A 148 19.71 11.81 -7.05
CA LEU A 148 19.85 10.37 -6.81
C LEU A 148 20.74 9.68 -7.86
N SER A 149 20.73 10.18 -9.11
CA SER A 149 21.46 9.58 -10.21
C SER A 149 22.11 10.65 -11.10
N PRO A 150 23.35 10.44 -11.59
CA PRO A 150 23.96 11.30 -12.59
C PRO A 150 23.26 11.17 -13.95
N ASP A 151 22.71 10.00 -14.29
CA ASP A 151 22.23 9.61 -15.61
C ASP A 151 20.75 9.23 -15.55
N ARG A 152 19.91 10.20 -15.19
CA ARG A 152 18.45 10.00 -15.21
C ARG A 152 17.95 9.91 -16.65
N VAL A 153 17.09 8.92 -16.90
CA VAL A 153 16.30 8.78 -18.13
C VAL A 153 14.84 9.00 -17.81
N ASP A 154 14.19 9.91 -18.52
CA ASP A 154 12.76 10.14 -18.37
C ASP A 154 11.96 9.17 -19.25
N TRP A 155 10.92 8.59 -18.67
CA TRP A 155 9.97 7.70 -19.33
C TRP A 155 8.64 8.44 -19.50
N ALA A 156 8.31 8.79 -20.74
CA ALA A 156 7.11 9.57 -21.05
C ALA A 156 5.81 8.87 -20.60
N GLU A 157 5.80 7.54 -20.66
CA GLU A 157 4.68 6.69 -20.22
C GLU A 157 4.40 6.82 -18.72
N ILE A 158 5.45 6.98 -17.90
CA ILE A 158 5.29 7.18 -16.45
C ILE A 158 4.59 8.52 -16.20
N ALA A 159 5.07 9.58 -16.85
CA ALA A 159 4.47 10.92 -16.69
C ALA A 159 3.01 10.95 -17.17
N ALA A 160 2.70 10.29 -18.30
CA ALA A 160 1.35 10.21 -18.84
C ALA A 160 0.38 9.45 -17.91
N VAL A 161 0.83 8.33 -17.33
CA VAL A 161 0.01 7.56 -16.38
C VAL A 161 -0.17 8.32 -15.08
N GLU A 162 0.87 8.98 -14.59
CA GLU A 162 0.81 9.82 -13.40
C GLU A 162 -0.21 10.95 -13.55
N GLU A 163 -0.16 11.70 -14.67
CA GLU A 163 -1.12 12.76 -14.97
C GLU A 163 -2.56 12.21 -15.03
N ALA A 164 -2.76 11.07 -15.67
CA ALA A 164 -4.07 10.42 -15.78
C ALA A 164 -4.59 9.85 -14.45
N ALA A 165 -3.69 9.55 -13.51
CA ALA A 165 -4.01 8.94 -12.21
C ALA A 165 -4.12 9.95 -11.07
N VAL A 166 -3.97 11.26 -11.32
CA VAL A 166 -4.10 12.30 -10.29
C VAL A 166 -5.44 12.17 -9.56
N LYS A 167 -5.36 11.94 -8.27
CA LYS A 167 -6.54 11.75 -7.42
C LYS A 167 -7.11 13.10 -7.00
N PRO A 168 -8.39 13.40 -7.31
CA PRO A 168 -9.10 14.55 -6.75
C PRO A 168 -9.45 14.31 -5.28
N PRO A 169 -9.86 15.35 -4.52
CA PRO A 169 -10.43 15.15 -3.21
C PRO A 169 -11.71 14.31 -3.32
N THR A 170 -11.89 13.37 -2.40
CA THR A 170 -13.04 12.47 -2.39
C THR A 170 -13.85 12.62 -1.11
N ALA A 171 -15.15 12.42 -1.19
CA ALA A 171 -15.97 12.32 0.01
C ALA A 171 -15.62 11.05 0.81
N PRO A 172 -15.77 11.08 2.15
CA PRO A 172 -15.65 9.86 2.94
C PRO A 172 -16.62 8.80 2.41
N LEU A 173 -16.11 7.63 2.12
CA LEU A 173 -16.96 6.50 1.73
C LEU A 173 -17.68 5.95 2.97
N PRO A 174 -18.97 5.53 2.83
CA PRO A 174 -19.63 4.83 3.90
C PRO A 174 -18.82 3.57 4.25
N LEU A 175 -18.56 3.38 5.53
CA LEU A 175 -17.89 2.18 6.01
C LEU A 175 -18.61 0.95 5.46
N LEU A 176 -17.90 0.11 4.74
CA LEU A 176 -18.45 -1.18 4.30
C LEU A 176 -18.91 -1.93 5.53
N ASP A 177 -20.15 -2.41 5.49
CA ASP A 177 -20.71 -3.21 6.56
C ASP A 177 -19.89 -4.52 6.64
N SER A 178 -19.03 -4.62 7.64
CA SER A 178 -18.12 -5.76 7.81
C SER A 178 -18.86 -7.05 8.15
N ALA A 179 -20.17 -6.97 8.43
CA ALA A 179 -21.01 -8.13 8.69
C ALA A 179 -21.24 -9.03 7.45
N ALA A 180 -21.00 -8.52 6.24
CA ALA A 180 -21.20 -9.28 5.00
C ALA A 180 -20.04 -10.23 4.66
N ILE A 181 -18.87 -10.05 5.25
CA ILE A 181 -17.71 -10.92 5.05
C ILE A 181 -17.36 -11.50 6.42
N SER A 182 -17.99 -12.59 6.78
CA SER A 182 -17.56 -13.39 7.92
C SER A 182 -16.64 -14.50 7.38
N PRO A 183 -15.31 -14.30 7.33
CA PRO A 183 -14.43 -15.42 7.10
C PRO A 183 -14.63 -16.34 8.29
N ARG A 184 -14.83 -17.61 8.01
CA ARG A 184 -14.73 -18.66 9.02
C ARG A 184 -13.47 -18.37 9.83
N ALA A 185 -13.64 -17.93 11.06
CA ALA A 185 -12.54 -17.55 11.92
C ALA A 185 -11.56 -18.73 11.99
N LEU A 186 -10.48 -18.63 11.24
CA LEU A 186 -9.38 -19.56 11.36
C LEU A 186 -8.74 -19.25 12.71
N GLU A 187 -8.98 -20.09 13.70
CA GLU A 187 -8.30 -19.95 14.98
C GLU A 187 -6.79 -19.91 14.71
N PRO A 188 -6.10 -18.89 15.26
CA PRO A 188 -4.65 -18.85 15.11
C PRO A 188 -4.05 -20.08 15.79
N PRO A 189 -2.98 -20.67 15.23
CA PRO A 189 -2.24 -21.72 15.91
C PRO A 189 -1.85 -21.28 17.33
N ARG A 190 -1.94 -22.18 18.30
CA ARG A 190 -1.70 -21.84 19.72
C ARG A 190 -0.27 -21.39 20.01
N ASP A 191 0.70 -21.87 19.21
CA ASP A 191 2.14 -21.60 19.39
C ASP A 191 2.70 -20.73 18.28
N LEU A 192 2.19 -19.48 18.17
CA LEU A 192 2.74 -18.53 17.22
C LEU A 192 4.01 -17.87 17.77
N PRO A 193 5.08 -17.75 16.96
CA PRO A 193 6.24 -16.95 17.33
C PRO A 193 5.85 -15.47 17.45
N ARG A 194 6.58 -14.74 18.28
CA ARG A 194 6.33 -13.30 18.47
C ARG A 194 6.51 -12.55 17.13
N ALA A 195 5.63 -11.60 16.84
CA ALA A 195 5.67 -10.81 15.61
C ALA A 195 7.06 -10.19 15.33
N ALA A 196 7.72 -9.66 16.36
CA ALA A 196 9.07 -9.11 16.24
C ALA A 196 10.12 -10.15 15.81
N ALA A 197 9.96 -11.44 16.18
CA ALA A 197 10.86 -12.50 15.73
C ALA A 197 10.62 -12.80 14.24
N ILE A 198 9.35 -12.92 13.83
CA ILE A 198 8.98 -13.14 12.43
C ILE A 198 9.51 -12.00 11.55
N ILE A 199 9.26 -10.74 11.92
CA ILE A 199 9.69 -9.56 11.16
C ILE A 199 11.21 -9.58 10.95
N ARG A 200 11.98 -9.88 12.00
CA ARG A 200 13.46 -9.87 11.93
C ARG A 200 14.04 -11.03 11.14
N GLN A 201 13.41 -12.20 11.20
CA GLN A 201 13.98 -13.40 10.53
C GLN A 201 13.43 -13.62 9.12
N ARG A 202 12.29 -12.99 8.75
CA ARG A 202 11.70 -13.13 7.42
C ARG A 202 12.71 -12.77 6.32
N ARG A 203 12.77 -13.61 5.30
CA ARG A 203 13.55 -13.39 4.07
C ARG A 203 12.72 -13.77 2.87
N SER A 204 13.05 -13.19 1.72
CA SER A 204 12.55 -13.68 0.44
C SER A 204 13.14 -15.06 0.17
N ALA A 205 12.33 -15.97 -0.37
CA ALA A 205 12.84 -17.25 -0.82
C ALA A 205 13.80 -17.04 -2.00
N VAL A 206 14.98 -17.65 -1.91
CA VAL A 206 16.00 -17.59 -2.96
C VAL A 206 15.81 -18.76 -3.91
N ASP A 207 15.46 -19.92 -3.36
CA ASP A 207 15.25 -21.16 -4.10
C ASP A 207 14.18 -22.01 -3.42
N MET A 208 13.62 -22.96 -4.16
CA MET A 208 12.60 -23.89 -3.71
C MET A 208 13.09 -25.31 -3.90
N ASP A 209 12.97 -26.14 -2.88
CA ASP A 209 13.48 -27.53 -2.88
C ASP A 209 12.63 -28.51 -3.70
N ALA A 210 11.50 -28.07 -4.23
CA ALA A 210 10.49 -28.85 -4.96
C ALA A 210 9.94 -30.08 -4.20
N ARG A 211 10.20 -30.19 -2.91
CA ARG A 211 9.80 -31.31 -2.04
C ARG A 211 8.90 -30.87 -0.89
N THR A 212 9.21 -29.73 -0.29
CA THR A 212 8.41 -29.14 0.79
C THR A 212 7.12 -28.56 0.22
N GLY A 213 6.00 -29.05 0.71
CA GLY A 213 4.67 -28.59 0.28
C GLY A 213 3.91 -27.91 1.42
N LEU A 214 2.85 -27.20 1.04
CA LEU A 214 1.86 -26.69 1.98
C LEU A 214 0.66 -27.64 2.01
N SER A 215 0.06 -27.80 3.20
CA SER A 215 -1.25 -28.42 3.29
C SER A 215 -2.30 -27.55 2.63
N ARG A 216 -3.40 -28.15 2.16
CA ARG A 216 -4.54 -27.42 1.59
C ARG A 216 -5.07 -26.35 2.55
N ASP A 217 -5.22 -26.68 3.83
CA ASP A 217 -5.76 -25.77 4.84
C ASP A 217 -4.80 -24.61 5.13
N ALA A 218 -3.47 -24.85 5.15
CA ALA A 218 -2.48 -23.80 5.28
C ALA A 218 -2.52 -22.85 4.08
N PHE A 219 -2.64 -23.37 2.86
CA PHE A 219 -2.74 -22.58 1.64
C PHE A 219 -3.97 -21.66 1.66
N PHE A 220 -5.16 -22.21 1.92
CA PHE A 220 -6.37 -21.40 2.01
C PHE A 220 -6.35 -20.47 3.22
N GLY A 221 -5.75 -20.85 4.32
CA GLY A 221 -5.55 -20.00 5.49
C GLY A 221 -4.68 -18.78 5.16
N MET A 222 -3.65 -18.92 4.35
CA MET A 222 -2.83 -17.81 3.87
C MET A 222 -3.63 -16.90 2.93
N LEU A 223 -4.37 -17.45 1.97
CA LEU A 223 -5.21 -16.66 1.07
C LEU A 223 -6.31 -15.90 1.82
N ALA A 224 -6.94 -16.51 2.82
CA ALA A 224 -7.93 -15.84 3.63
C ALA A 224 -7.39 -14.60 4.35
N ARG A 225 -6.08 -14.56 4.68
CA ARG A 225 -5.44 -13.39 5.29
C ARG A 225 -5.19 -12.24 4.30
N THR A 226 -5.26 -12.50 3.02
CA THR A 226 -5.17 -11.44 1.98
C THR A 226 -6.53 -10.82 1.65
N LEU A 227 -7.61 -11.31 2.24
CA LEU A 227 -8.92 -10.70 2.10
C LEU A 227 -9.03 -9.47 3.01
N PRO A 228 -9.71 -8.39 2.58
CA PRO A 228 -9.87 -7.18 3.37
C PRO A 228 -10.83 -7.44 4.53
N ASP A 229 -10.32 -8.13 5.54
CA ASP A 229 -11.03 -8.45 6.77
C ASP A 229 -10.75 -7.35 7.80
N ARG A 230 -11.80 -6.65 8.18
CA ARG A 230 -11.74 -5.49 9.06
C ARG A 230 -11.76 -5.87 10.51
N PRO A 231 -11.24 -6.62 11.18
CA PRO A 231 -10.60 -6.33 12.45
C PRO A 231 -9.09 -6.49 12.43
N HIS A 232 -8.49 -6.85 11.30
CA HIS A 232 -7.07 -7.18 11.26
C HIS A 232 -6.24 -6.21 10.42
N PRO A 233 -5.02 -5.83 10.88
CA PRO A 233 -4.06 -5.14 10.02
C PRO A 233 -3.72 -5.96 8.77
N PRO A 234 -3.47 -5.32 7.62
CA PRO A 234 -3.47 -3.88 7.38
C PRO A 234 -4.85 -3.28 7.07
N TRP A 235 -5.89 -4.10 6.95
CA TRP A 235 -7.21 -3.72 6.44
C TRP A 235 -7.94 -2.70 7.32
N THR A 236 -7.62 -2.68 8.62
CA THR A 236 -8.16 -1.67 9.56
C THR A 236 -7.76 -0.24 9.24
N ALA A 237 -6.72 -0.04 8.42
CA ALA A 237 -6.25 1.30 8.03
C ALA A 237 -6.93 1.83 6.77
N ILE A 238 -7.65 0.98 6.03
CA ILE A 238 -8.24 1.27 4.71
C ILE A 238 -9.75 1.42 4.87
N ASP A 239 -10.30 2.52 4.39
CA ASP A 239 -11.72 2.88 4.50
C ASP A 239 -12.49 2.82 3.18
N PHE A 240 -11.82 2.39 2.09
CA PHE A 240 -12.42 2.19 0.78
C PHE A 240 -12.51 0.70 0.41
N PRO A 241 -13.45 0.29 -0.47
CA PRO A 241 -13.58 -1.08 -0.91
C PRO A 241 -12.39 -1.48 -1.80
N PRO A 242 -11.88 -2.71 -1.68
CA PRO A 242 -10.88 -3.22 -2.60
C PRO A 242 -11.52 -3.49 -3.97
N GLU A 243 -10.86 -3.03 -5.02
CA GLU A 243 -11.31 -3.24 -6.39
C GLU A 243 -10.38 -4.18 -7.17
N SER A 244 -9.32 -4.67 -6.52
CA SER A 244 -8.37 -5.60 -7.12
C SER A 244 -8.76 -7.04 -6.90
N SER A 245 -8.49 -7.89 -7.91
CA SER A 245 -8.60 -9.33 -7.80
C SER A 245 -7.22 -9.97 -7.69
N CYS A 246 -7.14 -11.07 -6.91
CA CYS A 246 -5.94 -11.88 -6.82
C CYS A 246 -6.12 -13.15 -7.65
N ALA A 247 -5.15 -13.45 -8.54
CA ALA A 247 -5.08 -14.69 -9.26
C ALA A 247 -3.86 -15.48 -8.79
N CYS A 248 -4.07 -16.73 -8.34
CA CYS A 248 -3.00 -17.61 -7.92
C CYS A 248 -2.90 -18.80 -8.88
N SER A 249 -1.68 -19.14 -9.30
CA SER A 249 -1.39 -20.32 -10.09
C SER A 249 -0.64 -21.33 -9.21
N CYS A 250 -1.14 -22.56 -9.13
CA CYS A 250 -0.49 -23.65 -8.40
C CYS A 250 0.10 -24.64 -9.38
N THR A 251 1.38 -24.95 -9.21
CA THR A 251 2.08 -25.99 -9.97
C THR A 251 2.52 -27.11 -9.01
N GLY A 252 2.41 -28.36 -9.46
CA GLY A 252 2.94 -29.51 -8.69
C GLY A 252 2.15 -29.90 -7.44
N SER A 253 0.91 -29.42 -7.28
CA SER A 253 0.07 -29.80 -6.13
C SER A 253 -0.51 -31.20 -6.29
N ARG A 254 -0.36 -32.05 -5.25
CA ARG A 254 -0.99 -33.36 -5.19
C ARG A 254 -2.52 -33.30 -5.06
N SER A 255 -3.06 -32.19 -4.57
CA SER A 255 -4.49 -31.97 -4.32
C SER A 255 -5.17 -31.09 -5.36
N PHE A 256 -4.43 -30.52 -6.29
CA PHE A 256 -4.92 -29.66 -7.35
C PHE A 256 -4.40 -30.13 -8.69
N HIS A 257 -5.22 -30.06 -9.72
CA HIS A 257 -4.79 -30.37 -11.08
C HIS A 257 -3.66 -29.39 -11.49
N PRO A 258 -2.55 -29.85 -12.12
CA PRO A 258 -1.55 -28.97 -12.70
C PRO A 258 -2.26 -28.02 -13.67
N ALA A 259 -2.09 -26.72 -13.54
CA ALA A 259 -2.76 -25.67 -14.26
C ALA A 259 -4.11 -25.15 -13.69
N SER A 260 -4.48 -25.52 -12.48
CA SER A 260 -5.60 -24.85 -11.81
C SER A 260 -5.25 -23.41 -11.48
N THR A 261 -5.99 -22.47 -12.03
CA THR A 261 -5.88 -21.04 -11.70
C THR A 261 -7.02 -20.67 -10.78
N PHE A 262 -6.71 -20.10 -9.63
CA PHE A 262 -7.70 -19.57 -8.71
C PHE A 262 -7.77 -18.06 -8.88
N SER A 263 -8.97 -17.57 -9.23
CA SER A 263 -9.25 -16.13 -9.28
C SER A 263 -10.19 -15.79 -8.16
N CYS A 264 -9.79 -14.89 -7.28
CA CYS A 264 -10.65 -14.28 -6.29
C CYS A 264 -10.94 -12.85 -6.74
N ALA A 265 -12.12 -12.61 -7.29
CA ALA A 265 -12.57 -11.28 -7.65
C ALA A 265 -13.37 -10.69 -6.48
N MET A 266 -12.96 -9.55 -5.98
CA MET A 266 -13.75 -8.77 -5.04
C MET A 266 -14.48 -7.69 -5.82
N ARG A 267 -15.83 -7.81 -5.85
CA ARG A 267 -16.69 -6.77 -6.41
C ARG A 267 -17.40 -6.04 -5.28
N PRO A 268 -17.53 -4.71 -5.35
CA PRO A 268 -18.37 -3.97 -4.41
C PRO A 268 -19.79 -4.52 -4.45
N GLY A 269 -20.35 -4.89 -3.29
CA GLY A 269 -21.75 -5.30 -3.16
C GLY A 269 -22.11 -6.75 -3.53
N SER A 270 -21.14 -7.60 -3.91
CA SER A 270 -21.40 -9.03 -4.07
C SER A 270 -20.99 -9.80 -2.81
N THR A 271 -21.92 -10.54 -2.22
CA THR A 271 -21.56 -11.63 -1.32
C THR A 271 -20.56 -12.53 -2.05
N PRO A 272 -19.41 -12.89 -1.46
CA PRO A 272 -18.47 -13.80 -2.08
C PRO A 272 -19.10 -15.19 -2.16
N SER A 273 -19.84 -15.45 -3.24
CA SER A 273 -20.05 -16.81 -3.65
C SER A 273 -18.69 -17.30 -4.12
N VAL A 274 -18.06 -18.16 -3.35
CA VAL A 274 -16.90 -18.91 -3.82
C VAL A 274 -17.37 -19.62 -5.10
N PRO A 275 -16.90 -19.26 -6.30
CA PRO A 275 -17.33 -19.93 -7.50
C PRO A 275 -16.98 -21.41 -7.35
N PRO A 276 -17.84 -22.32 -7.78
CA PRO A 276 -17.53 -23.74 -7.75
C PRO A 276 -16.22 -23.94 -8.50
N VAL A 277 -15.30 -24.67 -7.90
CA VAL A 277 -14.05 -25.09 -8.54
C VAL A 277 -14.43 -25.87 -9.79
N THR A 278 -14.39 -25.25 -10.94
CA THR A 278 -14.65 -25.93 -12.21
C THR A 278 -13.40 -26.77 -12.52
N ILE A 279 -13.45 -28.05 -12.17
CA ILE A 279 -12.46 -29.02 -12.58
C ILE A 279 -12.74 -29.29 -14.06
N GLY A 280 -11.97 -28.67 -14.95
CA GLY A 280 -12.04 -28.95 -16.38
C GLY A 280 -11.69 -30.41 -16.65
N SER A 281 -12.61 -31.14 -17.32
CA SER A 281 -12.38 -32.49 -17.77
C SER A 281 -11.22 -32.54 -18.81
N PRO A 282 -10.35 -33.53 -18.77
CA PRO A 282 -9.28 -33.68 -19.77
C PRO A 282 -9.87 -34.23 -21.08
N GLY A 283 -9.98 -33.37 -22.07
CA GLY A 283 -10.43 -33.82 -23.40
C GLY A 283 -10.60 -32.66 -24.37
N GLY A 284 -9.54 -32.24 -24.98
CA GLY A 284 -9.58 -31.28 -26.07
C GLY A 284 -8.19 -31.02 -26.62
N THR A 285 -7.82 -31.68 -27.70
CA THR A 285 -6.60 -31.46 -28.48
C THR A 285 -6.58 -30.01 -28.97
N SER A 286 -5.70 -29.21 -28.45
CA SER A 286 -5.43 -27.85 -28.90
C SER A 286 -4.44 -27.92 -30.07
N SER A 287 -4.91 -27.61 -31.28
CA SER A 287 -4.09 -27.32 -32.44
C SER A 287 -3.19 -26.10 -32.17
N ARG A 288 -1.90 -26.30 -32.33
CA ARG A 288 -0.90 -25.22 -32.33
C ARG A 288 -1.16 -24.29 -33.49
N ALA A 289 -1.55 -23.06 -33.23
CA ALA A 289 -1.44 -21.99 -34.23
C ALA A 289 0.02 -21.55 -34.30
N ALA A 290 0.60 -21.69 -35.49
CA ALA A 290 1.95 -21.22 -35.80
C ALA A 290 1.97 -19.69 -35.90
N CYS A 291 2.97 -19.08 -35.31
CA CYS A 291 3.29 -17.66 -35.44
C CYS A 291 3.87 -17.41 -36.84
N PRO A 292 3.41 -16.43 -37.63
CA PRO A 292 4.04 -16.12 -38.91
C PRO A 292 5.33 -15.34 -38.71
N SER A 293 6.41 -15.85 -39.24
CA SER A 293 7.67 -15.16 -39.47
C SER A 293 7.50 -14.09 -40.56
N THR A 294 7.82 -12.86 -40.24
CA THR A 294 7.95 -11.77 -41.24
C THR A 294 9.42 -11.58 -41.64
N PRO A 295 9.68 -11.22 -42.93
CA PRO A 295 11.02 -11.11 -43.47
C PRO A 295 11.80 -9.89 -43.02
#